data_8af9658ba012738fc95dd812f62cf050
#
_entry.id   8af9658ba012738fc95dd812f62cf050
#
_cell.length_a   1.000
_cell.length_b   1.000
_cell.length_c   1.000
_cell.angle_alpha   90.00
_cell.angle_beta   90.00
_cell.angle_gamma   90.00
#
_symmetry.space_group_name_H-M   'P 1'
#
loop_
_entity.id
_entity.type
_entity.pdbx_description
1 polymer ?
#
loop_
_entity_poly.entity_id
_entity_poly.type
_entity_poly.pdbx_seq_one_letter_code
_entity_poly.pdbx_strand_id
1 'polypeptide(L)'
;MDLYCPQCSSPLADPLRAHCCPSCSGPLACRQEPASFPKELLALRPPTPWRYAEALPEWAGELSLGEVLSPLVPFDVDGHSVLLKCDQAQPTGSYKDRGSALLVRFLQQRGVREAVEDSSGNAGASIAAYAARAGIHLKVFCPASASPAKLAQITRYGAELVRVEGARPKATEALLNHIAQSD
;
A
#
# COMPACT_ATOMS: atom_id res chain seq x y z
N MET A 1 5.11 -11.11 -10.49
CA MET A 1 5.70 -9.82 -10.05
C MET A 1 7.06 -10.16 -9.46
N ASP A 2 8.13 -9.74 -10.13
CA ASP A 2 9.51 -10.04 -9.72
C ASP A 2 10.11 -8.81 -9.04
N LEU A 3 10.46 -8.97 -7.77
CA LEU A 3 11.17 -7.94 -7.03
C LEU A 3 12.68 -8.04 -7.31
N TYR A 4 13.30 -6.91 -7.49
CA TYR A 4 14.74 -6.81 -7.72
C TYR A 4 15.33 -5.54 -7.10
N CYS A 5 16.63 -5.48 -6.95
CA CYS A 5 17.32 -4.26 -6.54
C CYS A 5 17.77 -3.46 -7.78
N PRO A 6 17.29 -2.23 -8.01
CA PRO A 6 17.72 -1.42 -9.15
C PRO A 6 19.15 -0.90 -9.04
N GLN A 7 19.76 -0.93 -7.84
CA GLN A 7 21.13 -0.45 -7.62
C GLN A 7 22.20 -1.49 -7.95
N CYS A 8 21.99 -2.76 -7.54
CA CYS A 8 22.99 -3.81 -7.73
C CYS A 8 22.49 -5.01 -8.53
N SER A 9 21.24 -4.98 -8.98
CA SER A 9 20.58 -6.04 -9.76
C SER A 9 20.56 -7.42 -9.07
N SER A 10 20.88 -7.51 -7.79
CA SER A 10 20.85 -8.77 -7.05
C SER A 10 19.43 -9.33 -7.00
N PRO A 11 19.24 -10.65 -7.20
CA PRO A 11 17.96 -11.31 -7.05
C PRO A 11 17.56 -11.35 -5.56
N LEU A 12 16.27 -11.38 -5.29
CA LEU A 12 15.74 -11.60 -3.96
C LEU A 12 15.39 -13.08 -3.77
N ALA A 13 15.94 -13.67 -2.71
CA ALA A 13 15.62 -15.05 -2.36
C ALA A 13 14.21 -15.18 -1.76
N ASP A 14 13.83 -14.23 -0.90
CA ASP A 14 12.50 -14.19 -0.28
C ASP A 14 11.93 -12.76 -0.35
N PRO A 15 11.04 -12.49 -1.33
CA PRO A 15 10.45 -11.16 -1.49
C PRO A 15 9.46 -10.79 -0.39
N LEU A 16 8.96 -11.74 0.42
CA LEU A 16 7.98 -11.48 1.47
C LEU A 16 8.63 -10.95 2.76
N ARG A 17 9.92 -11.27 2.97
CA ARG A 17 10.68 -10.86 4.16
C ARG A 17 11.67 -9.73 3.89
N ALA A 18 11.92 -9.41 2.63
CA ALA A 18 12.90 -8.40 2.26
C ALA A 18 12.29 -6.99 2.31
N HIS A 19 12.74 -6.16 3.23
CA HIS A 19 12.39 -4.73 3.29
C HIS A 19 13.40 -3.84 2.53
N CYS A 20 14.56 -4.37 2.22
CA CYS A 20 15.61 -3.74 1.39
C CYS A 20 16.45 -4.83 0.71
N CYS A 21 17.32 -4.44 -0.19
CA CYS A 21 18.25 -5.36 -0.83
C CYS A 21 19.23 -5.97 0.20
N PRO A 22 19.33 -7.31 0.31
CA PRO A 22 20.24 -7.96 1.25
C PRO A 22 21.70 -7.73 0.92
N SER A 23 22.03 -7.39 -0.36
CA SER A 23 23.41 -7.19 -0.81
C SER A 23 23.93 -5.77 -0.64
N CYS A 24 23.07 -4.73 -0.79
CA CYS A 24 23.50 -3.34 -0.75
C CYS A 24 22.60 -2.42 0.07
N SER A 25 21.59 -2.95 0.76
CA SER A 25 20.58 -2.20 1.54
C SER A 25 19.79 -1.17 0.72
N GLY A 26 19.88 -1.20 -0.60
CA GLY A 26 19.13 -0.31 -1.49
C GLY A 26 17.63 -0.64 -1.54
N PRO A 27 16.81 0.27 -2.06
CA PRO A 27 15.38 0.04 -2.19
C PRO A 27 15.11 -1.11 -3.17
N LEU A 28 13.95 -1.75 -2.99
CA LEU A 28 13.46 -2.77 -3.91
C LEU A 28 12.49 -2.16 -4.91
N ALA A 29 12.51 -2.68 -6.12
CA ALA A 29 11.59 -2.34 -7.18
C ALA A 29 10.91 -3.59 -7.74
N CYS A 30 9.74 -3.39 -8.32
CA CYS A 30 9.03 -4.42 -9.04
C CYS A 30 9.34 -4.31 -10.53
N ARG A 31 9.73 -5.43 -11.15
CA ARG A 31 9.89 -5.48 -12.61
C ARG A 31 8.52 -5.50 -13.25
N GLN A 32 8.29 -4.55 -14.12
CA GLN A 32 7.09 -4.47 -14.94
C GLN A 32 7.52 -4.29 -16.39
N GLU A 33 7.08 -5.18 -17.26
CA GLU A 33 7.30 -5.03 -18.69
C GLU A 33 6.41 -3.89 -19.22
N PRO A 34 6.92 -3.06 -20.14
CA PRO A 34 6.11 -2.04 -20.78
C PRO A 34 4.94 -2.69 -21.51
N ALA A 35 3.73 -2.35 -21.11
CA ALA A 35 2.53 -2.85 -21.76
C ALA A 35 2.06 -1.89 -22.86
N SER A 36 1.54 -2.44 -23.94
CA SER A 36 0.75 -1.67 -24.90
C SER A 36 -0.53 -1.21 -24.21
N PHE A 37 -0.81 0.08 -24.25
CA PHE A 37 -1.93 0.66 -23.55
C PHE A 37 -3.00 1.15 -24.52
N PRO A 38 -4.13 0.43 -24.68
CA PRO A 38 -5.21 0.79 -25.62
C PRO A 38 -6.07 1.92 -25.03
N LYS A 39 -5.67 3.16 -25.26
CA LYS A 39 -6.35 4.36 -24.73
C LYS A 39 -7.84 4.43 -25.10
N GLU A 40 -8.19 3.94 -26.28
CA GLU A 40 -9.56 3.89 -26.80
C GLU A 40 -10.49 3.01 -25.98
N LEU A 41 -9.98 2.01 -25.30
CA LEU A 41 -10.79 1.13 -24.44
C LEU A 41 -11.11 1.75 -23.08
N LEU A 42 -10.41 2.80 -22.68
CA LEU A 42 -10.63 3.41 -21.36
C LEU A 42 -12.05 3.95 -21.18
N ALA A 43 -12.62 4.51 -22.23
CA ALA A 43 -13.98 5.05 -22.18
C ALA A 43 -15.06 3.96 -22.01
N LEU A 44 -14.76 2.73 -22.41
CA LEU A 44 -15.67 1.59 -22.35
C LEU A 44 -15.57 0.81 -21.03
N ARG A 45 -14.56 1.07 -20.22
CA ARG A 45 -14.30 0.36 -18.96
C ARG A 45 -14.88 1.11 -17.77
N PRO A 46 -15.26 0.38 -16.69
CA PRO A 46 -15.73 1.01 -15.47
C PRO A 46 -14.75 2.08 -14.94
N PRO A 47 -15.23 3.18 -14.35
CA PRO A 47 -14.39 4.28 -13.88
C PRO A 47 -13.69 3.93 -12.54
N THR A 48 -12.88 2.88 -12.55
CA THR A 48 -12.05 2.43 -11.44
C THR A 48 -10.57 2.43 -11.83
N PRO A 49 -9.62 2.35 -10.90
CA PRO A 49 -8.20 2.19 -11.24
C PRO A 49 -7.91 0.94 -12.09
N TRP A 50 -8.75 -0.09 -12.00
CA TRP A 50 -8.60 -1.36 -12.71
C TRP A 50 -8.86 -1.25 -14.21
N ARG A 51 -9.37 -0.12 -14.69
CA ARG A 51 -9.50 0.18 -16.12
C ARG A 51 -8.17 0.16 -16.88
N TYR A 52 -7.05 0.28 -16.17
CA TYR A 52 -5.70 0.27 -16.71
C TYR A 52 -5.08 -1.14 -16.70
N ALA A 53 -5.87 -2.14 -17.01
CA ALA A 53 -5.54 -3.57 -16.85
C ALA A 53 -4.19 -3.95 -17.48
N GLU A 54 -3.84 -3.42 -18.65
CA GLU A 54 -2.59 -3.74 -19.35
C GLU A 54 -1.34 -3.18 -18.65
N ALA A 55 -1.52 -2.15 -17.80
CA ALA A 55 -0.44 -1.56 -17.02
C ALA A 55 -0.38 -2.12 -15.57
N LEU A 56 -1.22 -3.10 -15.25
CA LEU A 56 -1.35 -3.68 -13.93
C LEU A 56 -1.15 -5.20 -14.01
N PRO A 57 -0.82 -5.87 -12.90
CA PRO A 57 -0.85 -7.33 -12.85
C PRO A 57 -2.24 -7.86 -13.21
N GLU A 58 -2.31 -9.02 -13.87
CA GLU A 58 -3.58 -9.64 -14.31
C GLU A 58 -4.61 -9.85 -13.20
N TRP A 59 -4.16 -10.01 -11.97
CA TRP A 59 -4.97 -10.16 -10.77
C TRP A 59 -5.37 -8.81 -10.11
N ALA A 60 -5.05 -7.68 -10.74
CA ALA A 60 -5.46 -6.36 -10.24
C ALA A 60 -6.99 -6.24 -10.23
N GLY A 61 -7.54 -5.72 -9.13
CA GLY A 61 -8.98 -5.59 -8.93
C GLY A 61 -9.69 -6.79 -8.31
N GLU A 62 -9.03 -7.93 -8.16
CA GLU A 62 -9.62 -9.09 -7.48
C GLU A 62 -9.82 -8.84 -5.97
N LEU A 63 -8.99 -8.01 -5.35
CA LEU A 63 -9.19 -7.49 -4.00
C LEU A 63 -9.56 -6.00 -4.10
N SER A 64 -10.79 -5.66 -3.82
CA SER A 64 -11.31 -4.30 -3.95
C SER A 64 -12.23 -3.95 -2.78
N LEU A 65 -12.20 -2.68 -2.39
CA LEU A 65 -13.13 -2.03 -1.47
C LEU A 65 -14.03 -1.01 -2.19
N GLY A 66 -14.01 -1.00 -3.53
CA GLY A 66 -14.77 -0.07 -4.35
C GLY A 66 -13.98 1.19 -4.72
N GLU A 67 -12.71 1.03 -5.08
CA GLU A 67 -11.87 2.14 -5.55
C GLU A 67 -12.50 2.84 -6.76
N VAL A 68 -12.42 4.17 -6.77
CA VAL A 68 -13.03 5.00 -7.80
C VAL A 68 -11.99 5.72 -8.65
N LEU A 69 -12.39 6.13 -9.85
CA LEU A 69 -11.70 7.16 -10.60
C LEU A 69 -11.97 8.50 -9.90
N SER A 70 -10.99 8.99 -9.12
CA SER A 70 -11.14 10.21 -8.34
C SER A 70 -11.53 11.40 -9.23
N PRO A 71 -12.53 12.20 -8.85
CA PRO A 71 -12.90 13.39 -9.57
C PRO A 71 -11.75 14.37 -9.74
N LEU A 72 -11.75 15.09 -10.86
CA LEU A 72 -10.93 16.28 -11.07
C LEU A 72 -11.85 17.50 -10.97
N VAL A 73 -11.59 18.36 -9.98
CA VAL A 73 -12.38 19.55 -9.72
C VAL A 73 -11.56 20.78 -10.08
N PRO A 74 -12.07 21.66 -10.97
CA PRO A 74 -11.41 22.93 -11.25
C PRO A 74 -11.34 23.78 -9.99
N PHE A 75 -10.20 24.40 -9.77
CA PHE A 75 -9.95 25.29 -8.64
C PHE A 75 -9.05 26.43 -9.08
N ASP A 76 -9.28 27.62 -8.52
CA ASP A 76 -8.46 28.79 -8.81
C ASP A 76 -7.51 29.09 -7.63
N VAL A 77 -6.22 29.19 -7.93
CA VAL A 77 -5.20 29.54 -6.92
C VAL A 77 -4.37 30.69 -7.47
N ASP A 78 -4.47 31.83 -6.85
CA ASP A 78 -3.71 33.03 -7.22
C ASP A 78 -3.83 33.40 -8.70
N GLY A 79 -5.06 33.26 -9.27
CA GLY A 79 -5.35 33.54 -10.67
C GLY A 79 -4.92 32.44 -11.66
N HIS A 80 -4.47 31.29 -11.16
CA HIS A 80 -4.14 30.12 -11.97
C HIS A 80 -5.20 29.03 -11.82
N SER A 81 -5.79 28.59 -12.94
CA SER A 81 -6.71 27.47 -12.92
C SER A 81 -5.95 26.16 -12.81
N VAL A 82 -6.26 25.37 -11.78
CA VAL A 82 -5.68 24.05 -11.50
C VAL A 82 -6.77 23.00 -11.40
N LEU A 83 -6.43 21.74 -11.59
CA LEU A 83 -7.32 20.62 -11.34
C LEU A 83 -6.94 19.90 -10.06
N LEU A 84 -7.82 19.90 -9.08
CA LEU A 84 -7.67 19.14 -7.85
C LEU A 84 -8.14 17.71 -8.05
N LYS A 85 -7.24 16.75 -7.88
CA LYS A 85 -7.59 15.33 -7.87
C LYS A 85 -8.11 14.94 -6.49
N CYS A 86 -9.40 14.63 -6.40
CA CYS A 86 -10.11 14.37 -5.13
C CYS A 86 -9.88 12.94 -4.62
N ASP A 87 -8.66 12.62 -4.20
CA ASP A 87 -8.30 11.27 -3.73
C ASP A 87 -8.91 10.90 -2.37
N GLN A 88 -9.49 11.84 -1.66
CA GLN A 88 -10.33 11.56 -0.48
C GLN A 88 -11.62 10.77 -0.83
N ALA A 89 -11.96 10.65 -2.11
CA ALA A 89 -13.07 9.80 -2.57
C ALA A 89 -12.73 8.30 -2.58
N GLN A 90 -11.47 7.93 -2.31
CA GLN A 90 -11.08 6.53 -2.19
C GLN A 90 -11.66 5.89 -0.91
N PRO A 91 -11.81 4.56 -0.84
CA PRO A 91 -12.48 3.84 0.26
C PRO A 91 -12.00 4.20 1.67
N THR A 92 -10.70 4.41 1.89
CA THR A 92 -10.16 4.83 3.18
C THR A 92 -9.86 6.33 3.27
N GLY A 93 -10.26 7.10 2.26
CA GLY A 93 -10.08 8.55 2.21
C GLY A 93 -8.70 8.99 1.71
N SER A 94 -7.94 8.13 1.05
CA SER A 94 -6.62 8.51 0.53
C SER A 94 -6.20 7.71 -0.71
N TYR A 95 -5.26 8.28 -1.48
CA TYR A 95 -4.65 7.63 -2.65
C TYR A 95 -3.92 6.32 -2.34
N LYS A 96 -3.63 6.05 -1.06
CA LYS A 96 -2.94 4.83 -0.62
C LYS A 96 -3.68 3.56 -1.03
N ASP A 97 -4.99 3.63 -1.13
CA ASP A 97 -5.85 2.51 -1.48
C ASP A 97 -5.47 1.84 -2.79
N ARG A 98 -5.01 2.60 -3.78
CA ARG A 98 -4.56 2.06 -5.06
C ARG A 98 -3.41 1.07 -4.92
N GLY A 99 -2.42 1.43 -4.09
CA GLY A 99 -1.26 0.57 -3.82
C GLY A 99 -1.58 -0.55 -2.83
N SER A 100 -2.35 -0.24 -1.79
CA SER A 100 -2.72 -1.21 -0.74
C SER A 100 -3.53 -2.38 -1.30
N ALA A 101 -4.47 -2.12 -2.23
CA ALA A 101 -5.24 -3.17 -2.90
C ALA A 101 -4.32 -4.18 -3.61
N LEU A 102 -3.33 -3.69 -4.36
CA LEU A 102 -2.37 -4.54 -5.06
C LEU A 102 -1.44 -5.27 -4.10
N LEU A 103 -0.86 -4.55 -3.14
CA LEU A 103 0.07 -5.14 -2.17
C LEU A 103 -0.58 -6.25 -1.36
N VAL A 104 -1.76 -5.99 -0.79
CA VAL A 104 -2.44 -6.98 0.05
C VAL A 104 -2.93 -8.16 -0.77
N ARG A 105 -3.38 -7.95 -2.02
CA ARG A 105 -3.71 -9.07 -2.92
C ARG A 105 -2.49 -9.93 -3.22
N PHE A 106 -1.33 -9.31 -3.46
CA PHE A 106 -0.07 -10.02 -3.65
C PHE A 106 0.30 -10.89 -2.44
N LEU A 107 0.13 -10.39 -1.22
CA LEU A 107 0.34 -11.16 0.01
C LEU A 107 -0.66 -12.32 0.13
N GLN A 108 -1.94 -12.04 -0.13
CA GLN A 108 -3.01 -13.03 -0.06
C GLN A 108 -2.78 -14.22 -1.00
N GLN A 109 -2.38 -13.96 -2.26
CA GLN A 109 -2.07 -15.01 -3.23
C GLN A 109 -0.91 -15.92 -2.80
N ARG A 110 -0.02 -15.42 -1.95
CA ARG A 110 1.10 -16.18 -1.37
C ARG A 110 0.78 -16.86 -0.06
N GLY A 111 -0.49 -16.86 0.33
CA GLY A 111 -0.93 -17.53 1.54
C GLY A 111 -0.54 -16.83 2.83
N VAL A 112 -0.09 -15.57 2.77
CA VAL A 112 0.25 -14.77 3.95
C VAL A 112 -0.98 -14.63 4.83
N ARG A 113 -0.84 -14.93 6.12
CA ARG A 113 -1.89 -14.83 7.13
C ARG A 113 -1.66 -13.72 8.14
N GLU A 114 -0.40 -13.34 8.31
CA GLU A 114 0.03 -12.25 9.20
C GLU A 114 0.92 -11.29 8.44
N ALA A 115 0.74 -10.00 8.67
CA ALA A 115 1.55 -8.94 8.10
C ALA A 115 1.84 -7.86 9.13
N VAL A 116 2.86 -7.06 8.88
CA VAL A 116 3.28 -5.96 9.76
C VAL A 116 3.41 -4.66 8.97
N GLU A 117 3.18 -3.53 9.63
CA GLU A 117 3.26 -2.17 9.06
C GLU A 117 3.74 -1.19 10.12
N ASP A 118 4.45 -0.12 9.76
CA ASP A 118 4.96 0.90 10.70
C ASP A 118 4.35 2.30 10.51
N SER A 119 3.25 2.39 9.78
CA SER A 119 2.59 3.67 9.54
C SER A 119 1.36 3.88 10.42
N SER A 120 1.37 4.91 11.25
CA SER A 120 0.20 5.38 12.00
C SER A 120 -0.73 6.30 11.20
N GLY A 121 -0.46 6.52 9.91
CA GLY A 121 -1.19 7.42 9.03
C GLY A 121 -2.01 6.70 7.96
N ASN A 122 -2.21 7.38 6.82
CA ASN A 122 -3.04 6.88 5.71
C ASN A 122 -2.57 5.53 5.15
N ALA A 123 -1.26 5.23 5.15
CA ALA A 123 -0.77 3.93 4.69
C ALA A 123 -1.23 2.82 5.64
N GLY A 124 -1.03 2.98 6.96
CA GLY A 124 -1.50 2.00 7.94
C GLY A 124 -3.01 1.81 7.90
N ALA A 125 -3.79 2.90 7.78
CA ALA A 125 -5.25 2.82 7.66
C ALA A 125 -5.69 2.06 6.40
N SER A 126 -5.08 2.37 5.26
CA SER A 126 -5.38 1.71 4.00
C SER A 126 -5.01 0.22 4.05
N ILE A 127 -3.77 -0.12 4.45
CA ILE A 127 -3.34 -1.52 4.55
C ILE A 127 -4.23 -2.29 5.54
N ALA A 128 -4.62 -1.68 6.67
CA ALA A 128 -5.52 -2.31 7.63
C ALA A 128 -6.88 -2.68 7.02
N ALA A 129 -7.47 -1.78 6.24
CA ALA A 129 -8.75 -2.03 5.57
C ALA A 129 -8.67 -3.20 4.57
N TYR A 130 -7.63 -3.21 3.73
CA TYR A 130 -7.45 -4.28 2.74
C TYR A 130 -7.01 -5.60 3.38
N ALA A 131 -6.19 -5.57 4.44
CA ALA A 131 -5.82 -6.76 5.21
C ALA A 131 -7.07 -7.42 5.84
N ALA A 132 -7.95 -6.63 6.46
CA ALA A 132 -9.23 -7.11 6.97
C ALA A 132 -10.07 -7.75 5.86
N ARG A 133 -10.16 -7.12 4.69
CA ARG A 133 -10.90 -7.65 3.52
C ARG A 133 -10.30 -8.96 3.01
N ALA A 134 -8.98 -9.12 3.10
CA ALA A 134 -8.24 -10.30 2.65
C ALA A 134 -8.19 -11.44 3.68
N GLY A 135 -8.63 -11.20 4.92
CA GLY A 135 -8.49 -12.15 6.03
C GLY A 135 -7.03 -12.29 6.53
N ILE A 136 -6.24 -11.23 6.41
CA ILE A 136 -4.85 -11.15 6.89
C ILE A 136 -4.84 -10.41 8.22
N HIS A 137 -4.27 -11.01 9.25
CA HIS A 137 -4.04 -10.34 10.53
C HIS A 137 -2.91 -9.32 10.40
N LEU A 138 -3.20 -8.06 10.72
CA LEU A 138 -2.23 -6.97 10.60
C LEU A 138 -1.82 -6.45 11.97
N LYS A 139 -0.50 -6.37 12.23
CA LYS A 139 0.08 -5.64 13.36
C LYS A 139 0.67 -4.32 12.86
N VAL A 140 0.29 -3.21 13.51
CA VAL A 140 0.82 -1.88 13.15
C VAL A 140 1.68 -1.37 14.30
N PHE A 141 2.97 -1.25 14.04
CA PHE A 141 3.94 -0.68 14.98
C PHE A 141 3.90 0.84 14.89
N CYS A 142 3.62 1.51 15.99
CA CYS A 142 3.47 2.95 16.01
C CYS A 142 4.07 3.57 17.27
N PRO A 143 4.50 4.85 17.21
CA PRO A 143 4.92 5.56 18.41
C PRO A 143 3.81 5.55 19.46
N ALA A 144 4.17 5.33 20.73
CA ALA A 144 3.23 5.40 21.84
C ALA A 144 2.53 6.76 21.93
N SER A 145 3.22 7.82 21.48
CA SER A 145 2.70 9.20 21.39
C SER A 145 1.75 9.46 20.21
N ALA A 146 1.53 8.47 19.31
CA ALA A 146 0.61 8.65 18.18
C ALA A 146 -0.81 8.93 18.70
N SER A 147 -1.45 9.98 18.15
CA SER A 147 -2.74 10.43 18.65
C SER A 147 -3.84 9.39 18.38
N PRO A 148 -4.81 9.22 19.30
CA PRO A 148 -5.93 8.30 19.10
C PRO A 148 -6.71 8.57 17.81
N ALA A 149 -6.85 9.84 17.41
CA ALA A 149 -7.55 10.22 16.19
C ALA A 149 -6.87 9.63 14.93
N LYS A 150 -5.54 9.61 14.87
CA LYS A 150 -4.79 9.00 13.76
C LYS A 150 -4.91 7.48 13.73
N LEU A 151 -5.01 6.85 14.90
CA LEU A 151 -5.09 5.40 15.04
C LEU A 151 -6.52 4.86 14.95
N ALA A 152 -7.53 5.71 15.11
CA ALA A 152 -8.93 5.29 15.17
C ALA A 152 -9.37 4.48 13.95
N GLN A 153 -8.96 4.88 12.76
CA GLN A 153 -9.31 4.18 11.53
C GLN A 153 -8.62 2.81 11.45
N ILE A 154 -7.34 2.73 11.79
CA ILE A 154 -6.55 1.49 11.83
C ILE A 154 -7.20 0.48 12.78
N THR A 155 -7.54 0.93 13.99
CA THR A 155 -8.19 0.09 15.01
C THR A 155 -9.58 -0.39 14.57
N ARG A 156 -10.37 0.49 13.92
CA ARG A 156 -11.71 0.13 13.43
C ARG A 156 -11.68 -0.94 12.34
N TYR A 157 -10.61 -1.02 11.58
CA TYR A 157 -10.39 -2.09 10.60
C TYR A 157 -9.85 -3.38 11.23
N GLY A 158 -9.68 -3.41 12.56
CA GLY A 158 -9.31 -4.63 13.29
C GLY A 158 -7.81 -4.91 13.36
N ALA A 159 -6.95 -3.97 12.97
CA ALA A 159 -5.51 -4.16 13.11
C ALA A 159 -5.08 -4.05 14.58
N GLU A 160 -4.13 -4.90 14.98
CA GLU A 160 -3.47 -4.87 16.28
C GLU A 160 -2.45 -3.71 16.33
N LEU A 161 -2.54 -2.86 17.37
CA LEU A 161 -1.58 -1.78 17.57
C LEU A 161 -0.48 -2.19 18.53
N VAL A 162 0.76 -2.16 18.07
CA VAL A 162 1.96 -2.33 18.89
C VAL A 162 2.54 -0.94 19.15
N ARG A 163 2.32 -0.41 20.37
CA ARG A 163 2.80 0.90 20.79
C ARG A 163 4.24 0.82 21.25
N VAL A 164 5.10 1.62 20.63
CA VAL A 164 6.55 1.62 20.90
C VAL A 164 6.95 2.98 21.48
N GLU A 165 7.67 2.97 22.59
CA GLU A 165 8.20 4.20 23.18
C GLU A 165 9.25 4.84 22.27
N GLY A 166 9.16 6.16 22.13
CA GLY A 166 10.04 6.96 21.29
C GLY A 166 9.44 7.44 19.98
N ALA A 167 10.29 7.94 19.10
CA ALA A 167 9.92 8.47 17.80
C ALA A 167 9.71 7.33 16.76
N ARG A 168 9.15 7.69 15.59
CA ARG A 168 8.87 6.75 14.49
C ARG A 168 10.03 5.78 14.15
N PRO A 169 11.31 6.18 14.11
CA PRO A 169 12.40 5.24 13.84
C PRO A 169 12.47 4.06 14.82
N LYS A 170 12.06 4.26 16.09
CA LYS A 170 11.99 3.19 17.09
C LYS A 170 10.85 2.20 16.78
N ALA A 171 9.73 2.67 16.25
CA ALA A 171 8.65 1.78 15.81
C ALA A 171 9.10 0.92 14.61
N THR A 172 9.83 1.50 13.65
CA THR A 172 10.42 0.76 12.53
C THR A 172 11.44 -0.27 13.01
N GLU A 173 12.31 0.10 13.94
CA GLU A 173 13.29 -0.82 14.54
C GLU A 173 12.60 -2.01 15.23
N ALA A 174 11.55 -1.74 16.01
CA ALA A 174 10.78 -2.78 16.68
C ALA A 174 10.07 -3.72 15.68
N LEU A 175 9.53 -3.17 14.59
CA LEU A 175 8.95 -3.96 13.50
C LEU A 175 10.00 -4.87 12.86
N LEU A 176 11.19 -4.36 12.51
CA LEU A 176 12.26 -5.14 11.90
C LEU A 176 12.75 -6.26 12.82
N ASN A 177 12.87 -5.98 14.13
CA ASN A 177 13.19 -6.99 15.12
C ASN A 177 12.11 -8.07 15.23
N HIS A 178 10.84 -7.68 15.14
CA HIS A 178 9.73 -8.63 15.11
C HIS A 178 9.80 -9.57 13.90
N ILE A 179 10.07 -9.02 12.71
CA ILE A 179 10.24 -9.83 11.48
C ILE A 179 11.42 -10.80 11.64
N ALA A 180 12.56 -10.34 12.18
CA ALA A 180 13.75 -11.16 12.36
C ALA A 180 13.57 -12.32 13.37
N GLN A 181 12.60 -12.21 14.26
CA GLN A 181 12.27 -13.22 15.28
C GLN A 181 11.09 -14.11 14.88
N SER A 182 10.42 -13.80 13.79
CA SER A 182 9.29 -14.58 13.26
C SER A 182 9.82 -15.66 12.31
N ASP A 183 9.42 -16.91 12.52
CA ASP A 183 9.77 -18.06 11.66
C ASP A 183 9.09 -18.00 10.28
#